data_1c9c6712ddf983d13f1a721d3508de36
#
_entry.id   1c9c6712ddf983d13f1a721d3508de36
#
_cell.length_a   1.000
_cell.length_b   1.000
_cell.length_c   1.000
_cell.angle_alpha   90.00
_cell.angle_beta   90.00
_cell.angle_gamma   90.00
#
_symmetry.space_group_name_H-M   'P 1'
#
loop_
_entity.id
_entity.type
_entity.pdbx_description
1 polymer ?
#
loop_
_entity_poly.entity_id
_entity_poly.type
_entity_poly.pdbx_seq_one_letter_code
_entity_poly.pdbx_strand_id
1 'polypeptide(L)'
;LIDKCIGNKLGLGEQFEEGIMAMGSLALSMVGIITLAPVLANLLSPIVVPVYELLGADPAMFATTLLANDMGGFALAQQLANDPQAGLFAGAILGAMMGPTLVFTIPVALGIIQKDDQQFLATGVLSGIITIPFGLLAGGLTAGMPLSLIIPNLIPIIIVAALIILGLWLAPKGMIKGFQIFGQGVVIVAIFGLVVGAIQ
;
A
#
# COMPACT_ATOMS: atom_id res chain seq x y z
N LEU A 1 -6.52 11.51 -26.53
CA LEU A 1 -5.49 11.60 -27.56
C LEU A 1 -6.09 11.96 -28.94
N ILE A 2 -7.07 11.19 -29.46
CA ILE A 2 -7.69 11.43 -30.77
C ILE A 2 -8.28 12.85 -30.84
N ASP A 3 -9.00 13.28 -29.83
CA ASP A 3 -9.58 14.62 -29.77
C ASP A 3 -8.52 15.72 -29.85
N LYS A 4 -7.36 15.53 -29.22
CA LYS A 4 -6.23 16.44 -29.33
C LYS A 4 -5.67 16.51 -30.74
N CYS A 5 -5.55 15.36 -31.42
CA CYS A 5 -5.10 15.32 -32.82
C CYS A 5 -6.03 16.02 -33.82
N ILE A 6 -7.32 16.09 -33.50
CA ILE A 6 -8.33 16.79 -34.33
C ILE A 6 -8.61 18.21 -33.88
N GLY A 7 -7.76 18.79 -33.02
CA GLY A 7 -7.86 20.19 -32.57
C GLY A 7 -8.78 20.41 -31.37
N ASN A 8 -8.91 19.42 -30.48
CA ASN A 8 -9.63 19.51 -29.20
C ASN A 8 -11.12 19.90 -29.33
N LYS A 9 -11.77 19.36 -30.35
CA LYS A 9 -13.16 19.72 -30.70
C LYS A 9 -14.21 19.22 -29.70
N LEU A 10 -13.87 18.16 -28.91
CA LEU A 10 -14.75 17.57 -27.91
C LEU A 10 -14.39 18.01 -26.48
N GLY A 11 -13.34 18.82 -26.30
CA GLY A 11 -12.86 19.24 -24.98
C GLY A 11 -12.13 18.15 -24.16
N LEU A 12 -11.96 16.95 -24.72
CA LEU A 12 -11.29 15.83 -24.04
C LEU A 12 -9.76 15.89 -24.11
N GLY A 13 -9.22 16.67 -25.07
CA GLY A 13 -7.78 16.80 -25.26
C GLY A 13 -7.10 17.55 -24.13
N GLU A 14 -7.78 18.51 -23.48
CA GLU A 14 -7.30 19.21 -22.29
C GLU A 14 -7.19 18.25 -21.11
N GLN A 15 -8.20 17.42 -20.87
CA GLN A 15 -8.22 16.40 -19.83
C GLN A 15 -7.09 15.36 -20.02
N PHE A 16 -6.76 15.06 -21.29
CA PHE A 16 -5.61 14.19 -21.59
C PHE A 16 -4.28 14.87 -21.21
N GLU A 17 -4.11 16.16 -21.48
CA GLU A 17 -2.93 16.92 -21.06
C GLU A 17 -2.81 17.00 -19.53
N GLU A 18 -3.91 17.34 -18.85
CA GLU A 18 -3.93 17.35 -17.38
C GLU A 18 -3.53 16.00 -16.79
N GLY A 19 -4.03 14.89 -17.37
CA GLY A 19 -3.65 13.53 -16.99
C GLY A 19 -2.14 13.27 -17.16
N ILE A 20 -1.56 13.71 -18.27
CA ILE A 20 -0.10 13.58 -18.50
C ILE A 20 0.70 14.46 -17.53
N MET A 21 0.26 15.68 -17.27
CA MET A 21 0.93 16.57 -16.32
C MET A 21 0.85 16.02 -14.87
N ALA A 22 -0.24 15.36 -14.51
CA ALA A 22 -0.38 14.70 -13.22
C ALA A 22 0.60 13.52 -13.03
N MET A 23 1.08 12.90 -14.13
CA MET A 23 2.10 11.84 -14.04
C MET A 23 3.40 12.30 -13.40
N GLY A 24 3.75 13.58 -13.50
CA GLY A 24 4.95 14.13 -12.86
C GLY A 24 4.90 14.03 -11.34
N SER A 25 3.78 14.40 -10.71
CA SER A 25 3.59 14.30 -9.26
C SER A 25 3.52 12.84 -8.79
N LEU A 26 2.92 11.96 -9.61
CA LEU A 26 2.90 10.52 -9.36
C LEU A 26 4.30 9.92 -9.39
N ALA A 27 5.08 10.23 -10.44
CA ALA A 27 6.45 9.74 -10.56
C ALA A 27 7.33 10.20 -9.39
N LEU A 28 7.20 11.45 -8.96
CA LEU A 28 7.92 11.97 -7.80
C LEU A 28 7.60 11.19 -6.52
N SER A 29 6.32 10.93 -6.25
CA SER A 29 5.89 10.14 -5.09
C SER A 29 6.42 8.71 -5.16
N MET A 30 6.34 8.07 -6.33
CA MET A 30 6.83 6.70 -6.53
C MET A 30 8.35 6.60 -6.33
N VAL A 31 9.13 7.48 -6.96
CA VAL A 31 10.60 7.47 -6.82
C VAL A 31 11.01 7.66 -5.36
N GLY A 32 10.37 8.60 -4.64
CA GLY A 32 10.65 8.83 -3.23
C GLY A 32 10.41 7.59 -2.36
N ILE A 33 9.29 6.91 -2.57
CA ILE A 33 8.95 5.69 -1.82
C ILE A 33 9.87 4.53 -2.21
N ILE A 34 10.13 4.30 -3.50
CA ILE A 34 11.02 3.23 -3.96
C ILE A 34 12.42 3.38 -3.35
N THR A 35 12.92 4.60 -3.26
CA THR A 35 14.26 4.87 -2.69
C THR A 35 14.32 4.65 -1.19
N LEU A 36 13.29 5.07 -0.44
CA LEU A 36 13.27 4.95 1.02
C LEU A 36 12.74 3.60 1.53
N ALA A 37 11.92 2.92 0.76
CA ALA A 37 11.27 1.70 1.17
C ALA A 37 12.24 0.61 1.69
N PRO A 38 13.36 0.29 1.00
CA PRO A 38 14.33 -0.68 1.52
C PRO A 38 15.00 -0.22 2.82
N VAL A 39 15.26 1.08 2.96
CA VAL A 39 15.88 1.66 4.16
C VAL A 39 14.92 1.54 5.36
N LEU A 40 13.65 1.92 5.17
CA LEU A 40 12.61 1.80 6.20
C LEU A 40 12.37 0.34 6.58
N ALA A 41 12.33 -0.55 5.60
CA ALA A 41 12.15 -1.97 5.83
C ALA A 41 13.30 -2.54 6.67
N ASN A 42 14.55 -2.24 6.34
CA ASN A 42 15.72 -2.67 7.11
C ASN A 42 15.73 -2.08 8.53
N LEU A 43 15.33 -0.82 8.69
CA LEU A 43 15.27 -0.15 9.99
C LEU A 43 14.16 -0.74 10.89
N LEU A 44 13.01 -1.10 10.31
CA LEU A 44 11.85 -1.62 11.03
C LEU A 44 11.91 -3.14 11.24
N SER A 45 12.60 -3.88 10.37
CA SER A 45 12.70 -5.34 10.45
C SER A 45 13.07 -5.88 11.85
N PRO A 46 14.08 -5.33 12.57
CA PRO A 46 14.45 -5.85 13.89
C PRO A 46 13.34 -5.75 14.94
N ILE A 47 12.39 -4.83 14.73
CA ILE A 47 11.27 -4.59 15.66
C ILE A 47 10.06 -5.40 15.23
N VAL A 48 9.78 -5.42 13.92
CA VAL A 48 8.51 -5.94 13.40
C VAL A 48 8.57 -7.43 13.10
N VAL A 49 9.70 -7.96 12.63
CA VAL A 49 9.86 -9.39 12.36
C VAL A 49 9.53 -10.24 13.59
N PRO A 50 10.04 -9.96 14.80
CA PRO A 50 9.68 -10.74 16.00
C PRO A 50 8.18 -10.70 16.31
N VAL A 51 7.49 -9.61 15.99
CA VAL A 51 6.03 -9.51 16.20
C VAL A 51 5.27 -10.45 15.27
N TYR A 52 5.68 -10.54 14.00
CA TYR A 52 5.06 -11.45 13.04
C TYR A 52 5.32 -12.92 13.44
N GLU A 53 6.55 -13.24 13.82
CA GLU A 53 6.89 -14.57 14.32
C GLU A 53 6.11 -14.95 15.59
N LEU A 54 5.93 -14.01 16.52
CA LEU A 54 5.11 -14.23 17.72
C LEU A 54 3.64 -14.52 17.37
N LEU A 55 3.13 -13.93 16.29
CA LEU A 55 1.79 -14.20 15.77
C LEU A 55 1.70 -15.50 14.96
N GLY A 56 2.83 -16.20 14.77
CA GLY A 56 2.92 -17.42 13.95
C GLY A 56 2.88 -17.14 12.44
N ALA A 57 3.05 -15.90 12.03
CA ALA A 57 3.11 -15.49 10.63
C ALA A 57 4.55 -15.43 10.15
N ASP A 58 4.75 -15.68 8.86
CA ASP A 58 6.06 -15.56 8.23
C ASP A 58 6.50 -14.09 8.16
N PRO A 59 7.78 -13.76 8.46
CA PRO A 59 8.31 -12.40 8.36
C PRO A 59 8.14 -11.74 7.00
N ALA A 60 8.04 -12.51 5.92
CA ALA A 60 7.76 -12.01 4.58
C ALA A 60 6.52 -11.12 4.52
N MET A 61 5.50 -11.40 5.34
CA MET A 61 4.26 -10.63 5.39
C MET A 61 4.48 -9.17 5.76
N PHE A 62 5.51 -8.87 6.55
CA PHE A 62 5.87 -7.49 6.91
C PHE A 62 6.24 -6.65 5.69
N ALA A 63 7.08 -7.20 4.80
CA ALA A 63 7.57 -6.47 3.64
C ALA A 63 6.45 -5.86 2.82
N THR A 64 5.43 -6.63 2.51
CA THR A 64 4.35 -6.24 1.61
C THR A 64 3.11 -5.71 2.34
N THR A 65 3.10 -5.73 3.66
CA THR A 65 2.20 -4.86 4.44
C THR A 65 2.53 -3.39 4.23
N LEU A 66 3.81 -3.05 4.02
CA LEU A 66 4.26 -1.67 3.80
C LEU A 66 4.54 -1.35 2.34
N LEU A 67 5.08 -2.30 1.55
CA LEU A 67 5.57 -2.06 0.20
C LEU A 67 4.71 -2.75 -0.85
N ALA A 68 4.48 -2.06 -1.97
CA ALA A 68 3.91 -2.69 -3.15
C ALA A 68 4.88 -3.71 -3.75
N ASN A 69 4.35 -4.73 -4.39
CA ASN A 69 5.14 -5.81 -5.00
C ASN A 69 6.17 -5.29 -6.01
N ASP A 70 5.81 -4.31 -6.84
CA ASP A 70 6.63 -3.66 -7.87
C ASP A 70 7.56 -2.57 -7.32
N MET A 71 7.39 -2.19 -6.05
CA MET A 71 8.21 -1.19 -5.35
C MET A 71 9.25 -1.83 -4.41
N GLY A 72 9.75 -3.00 -4.74
CA GLY A 72 10.73 -3.74 -3.95
C GLY A 72 10.11 -4.66 -2.89
N GLY A 73 8.79 -4.59 -2.66
CA GLY A 73 8.10 -5.42 -1.68
C GLY A 73 8.21 -6.91 -1.97
N PHE A 74 8.12 -7.31 -3.24
CA PHE A 74 8.30 -8.72 -3.63
C PHE A 74 9.72 -9.23 -3.31
N ALA A 75 10.74 -8.48 -3.71
CA ALA A 75 12.13 -8.89 -3.47
C ALA A 75 12.44 -8.97 -1.96
N LEU A 76 11.95 -8.01 -1.19
CA LEU A 76 12.14 -8.01 0.27
C LEU A 76 11.37 -9.16 0.94
N ALA A 77 10.15 -9.45 0.50
CA ALA A 77 9.38 -10.59 1.00
C ALA A 77 10.12 -11.91 0.77
N GLN A 78 10.72 -12.09 -0.43
CA GLN A 78 11.54 -13.28 -0.71
C GLN A 78 12.79 -13.37 0.17
N GLN A 79 13.40 -12.25 0.55
CA GLN A 79 14.58 -12.22 1.42
C GLN A 79 14.24 -12.51 2.88
N LEU A 80 13.08 -12.05 3.36
CA LEU A 80 12.66 -12.23 4.75
C LEU A 80 11.93 -13.56 4.99
N ALA A 81 11.50 -14.24 3.94
CA ALA A 81 10.71 -15.46 4.04
C ALA A 81 11.49 -16.61 4.69
N ASN A 82 10.90 -17.21 5.71
CA ASN A 82 11.34 -18.50 6.25
C ASN A 82 10.87 -19.67 5.37
N ASP A 83 9.69 -19.53 4.74
CA ASP A 83 9.13 -20.46 3.76
C ASP A 83 9.02 -19.79 2.38
N PRO A 84 9.60 -20.37 1.32
CA PRO A 84 9.49 -19.81 -0.04
C PRO A 84 8.05 -19.60 -0.51
N GLN A 85 7.10 -20.45 -0.12
CA GLN A 85 5.69 -20.27 -0.46
C GLN A 85 5.07 -19.10 0.31
N ALA A 86 5.47 -18.87 1.57
CA ALA A 86 5.06 -17.68 2.32
C ALA A 86 5.63 -16.41 1.69
N GLY A 87 6.86 -16.45 1.19
CA GLY A 87 7.46 -15.37 0.41
C GLY A 87 6.66 -15.03 -0.86
N LEU A 88 6.19 -16.05 -1.59
CA LEU A 88 5.30 -15.86 -2.76
C LEU A 88 3.93 -15.32 -2.33
N PHE A 89 3.35 -15.86 -1.27
CA PHE A 89 2.05 -15.40 -0.74
C PHE A 89 2.10 -13.93 -0.33
N ALA A 90 3.10 -13.56 0.44
CA ALA A 90 3.34 -12.17 0.84
C ALA A 90 3.69 -11.29 -0.36
N GLY A 91 4.71 -11.67 -1.12
CA GLY A 91 5.25 -10.85 -2.20
C GLY A 91 4.28 -10.61 -3.35
N ALA A 92 3.60 -11.65 -3.82
CA ALA A 92 2.71 -11.54 -4.96
C ALA A 92 1.28 -11.15 -4.55
N ILE A 93 0.70 -11.83 -3.55
CA ILE A 93 -0.73 -11.65 -3.26
C ILE A 93 -0.96 -10.46 -2.32
N LEU A 94 -0.32 -10.43 -1.14
CA LEU A 94 -0.44 -9.28 -0.24
C LEU A 94 0.15 -8.01 -0.86
N GLY A 95 1.30 -8.14 -1.52
CA GLY A 95 2.00 -7.04 -2.19
C GLY A 95 1.24 -6.43 -3.35
N ALA A 96 0.24 -7.11 -3.90
CA ALA A 96 -0.67 -6.55 -4.90
C ALA A 96 -1.90 -5.85 -4.28
N MET A 97 -2.15 -6.00 -2.99
CA MET A 97 -3.33 -5.45 -2.30
C MET A 97 -2.97 -4.38 -1.29
N MET A 98 -2.28 -4.78 -0.20
CA MET A 98 -2.00 -3.89 0.94
C MET A 98 -0.94 -2.86 0.60
N GLY A 99 0.20 -3.30 0.07
CA GLY A 99 1.30 -2.42 -0.28
C GLY A 99 0.88 -1.25 -1.17
N PRO A 100 0.29 -1.49 -2.36
CA PRO A 100 -0.17 -0.41 -3.24
C PRO A 100 -1.19 0.52 -2.59
N THR A 101 -2.04 -0.02 -1.71
CA THR A 101 -3.02 0.80 -0.97
C THR A 101 -2.32 1.85 -0.11
N LEU A 102 -1.28 1.46 0.63
CA LEU A 102 -0.59 2.35 1.55
C LEU A 102 0.37 3.32 0.86
N VAL A 103 1.21 2.81 -0.05
CA VAL A 103 2.32 3.61 -0.60
C VAL A 103 1.98 4.30 -1.92
N PHE A 104 0.92 3.89 -2.60
CA PHE A 104 0.51 4.46 -3.87
C PHE A 104 -0.88 5.10 -3.82
N THR A 105 -1.93 4.33 -3.50
CA THR A 105 -3.30 4.82 -3.57
C THR A 105 -3.55 6.01 -2.63
N ILE A 106 -3.09 5.93 -1.39
CA ILE A 106 -3.30 6.99 -0.40
C ILE A 106 -2.61 8.31 -0.81
N PRO A 107 -1.28 8.35 -1.06
CA PRO A 107 -0.62 9.60 -1.42
C PRO A 107 -1.13 10.18 -2.73
N VAL A 108 -1.39 9.35 -3.73
CA VAL A 108 -1.92 9.80 -5.03
C VAL A 108 -3.31 10.39 -4.88
N ALA A 109 -4.21 9.67 -4.22
CA ALA A 109 -5.58 10.13 -4.02
C ALA A 109 -5.62 11.44 -3.19
N LEU A 110 -4.79 11.57 -2.15
CA LEU A 110 -4.69 12.81 -1.37
C LEU A 110 -4.18 13.99 -2.20
N GLY A 111 -3.38 13.74 -3.23
CA GLY A 111 -2.89 14.76 -4.16
C GLY A 111 -3.93 15.24 -5.18
N ILE A 112 -4.94 14.42 -5.48
CA ILE A 112 -5.93 14.67 -6.53
C ILE A 112 -7.28 15.08 -5.95
N ILE A 113 -7.68 14.46 -4.83
CA ILE A 113 -9.03 14.65 -4.25
C ILE A 113 -9.18 16.02 -3.60
N GLN A 114 -10.39 16.60 -3.69
CA GLN A 114 -10.71 17.83 -2.99
C GLN A 114 -10.70 17.62 -1.47
N LYS A 115 -10.33 18.66 -0.71
CA LYS A 115 -10.19 18.59 0.74
C LYS A 115 -11.47 18.13 1.44
N ASP A 116 -12.63 18.57 0.95
CA ASP A 116 -13.94 18.23 1.52
C ASP A 116 -14.30 16.74 1.32
N ASP A 117 -13.73 16.11 0.29
CA ASP A 117 -13.99 14.72 -0.05
C ASP A 117 -13.01 13.73 0.62
N GLN A 118 -11.97 14.23 1.30
CA GLN A 118 -10.98 13.36 1.98
C GLN A 118 -11.59 12.41 3.01
N GLN A 119 -12.71 12.78 3.63
CA GLN A 119 -13.43 11.89 4.55
C GLN A 119 -14.01 10.66 3.85
N PHE A 120 -14.49 10.82 2.60
CA PHE A 120 -15.01 9.70 1.80
C PHE A 120 -13.88 8.80 1.32
N LEU A 121 -12.76 9.39 0.90
CA LEU A 121 -11.53 8.64 0.59
C LEU A 121 -11.08 7.81 1.79
N ALA A 122 -10.98 8.42 2.98
CA ALA A 122 -10.58 7.73 4.20
C ALA A 122 -11.50 6.53 4.50
N THR A 123 -12.81 6.75 4.43
CA THR A 123 -13.80 5.70 4.67
C THR A 123 -13.67 4.58 3.63
N GLY A 124 -13.52 4.91 2.35
CA GLY A 124 -13.36 3.96 1.26
C GLY A 124 -12.11 3.10 1.41
N VAL A 125 -10.95 3.72 1.68
CA VAL A 125 -9.69 3.00 1.86
C VAL A 125 -9.72 2.10 3.10
N LEU A 126 -10.19 2.61 4.23
CA LEU A 126 -10.31 1.82 5.46
C LEU A 126 -11.25 0.62 5.25
N SER A 127 -12.39 0.81 4.57
CA SER A 127 -13.29 -0.28 4.20
C SER A 127 -12.63 -1.28 3.24
N GLY A 128 -11.83 -0.80 2.28
CA GLY A 128 -11.04 -1.64 1.39
C GLY A 128 -10.04 -2.51 2.13
N ILE A 129 -9.31 -1.95 3.12
CA ILE A 129 -8.34 -2.71 3.93
C ILE A 129 -9.03 -3.84 4.70
N ILE A 130 -10.25 -3.63 5.21
CA ILE A 130 -11.02 -4.67 5.90
C ILE A 130 -11.28 -5.89 5.01
N THR A 131 -11.38 -5.71 3.71
CA THR A 131 -11.64 -6.80 2.75
C THR A 131 -10.39 -7.57 2.33
N ILE A 132 -9.19 -7.07 2.58
CA ILE A 132 -7.91 -7.69 2.18
C ILE A 132 -7.77 -9.13 2.70
N PRO A 133 -8.09 -9.48 3.95
CA PRO A 133 -8.01 -10.88 4.41
C PRO A 133 -8.81 -11.87 3.54
N PHE A 134 -9.97 -11.46 3.05
CA PHE A 134 -10.77 -12.30 2.15
C PHE A 134 -10.12 -12.46 0.78
N GLY A 135 -9.53 -11.39 0.26
CA GLY A 135 -8.76 -11.42 -0.98
C GLY A 135 -7.52 -12.32 -0.88
N LEU A 136 -6.80 -12.24 0.25
CA LEU A 136 -5.66 -13.11 0.53
C LEU A 136 -6.05 -14.58 0.63
N LEU A 137 -7.15 -14.88 1.33
CA LEU A 137 -7.66 -16.24 1.43
C LEU A 137 -8.01 -16.79 0.03
N ALA A 138 -8.78 -16.04 -0.74
CA ALA A 138 -9.17 -16.43 -2.09
C ALA A 138 -7.97 -16.59 -3.02
N GLY A 139 -7.03 -15.61 -2.99
CA GLY A 139 -5.80 -15.64 -3.79
C GLY A 139 -4.90 -16.83 -3.45
N GLY A 140 -4.70 -17.10 -2.16
CA GLY A 140 -3.90 -18.25 -1.70
C GLY A 140 -4.52 -19.58 -2.10
N LEU A 141 -5.84 -19.74 -1.93
CA LEU A 141 -6.55 -20.96 -2.35
C LEU A 141 -6.49 -21.18 -3.86
N THR A 142 -6.69 -20.13 -4.65
CA THR A 142 -6.61 -20.23 -6.13
C THR A 142 -5.20 -20.51 -6.62
N ALA A 143 -4.18 -20.05 -5.88
CA ALA A 143 -2.78 -20.38 -6.14
C ALA A 143 -2.40 -21.82 -5.67
N GLY A 144 -3.33 -22.58 -5.11
CA GLY A 144 -3.09 -23.95 -4.65
C GLY A 144 -2.28 -24.03 -3.35
N MET A 145 -2.19 -22.94 -2.58
CA MET A 145 -1.45 -22.91 -1.32
C MET A 145 -2.23 -23.62 -0.21
N PRO A 146 -1.56 -24.38 0.69
CA PRO A 146 -2.24 -25.08 1.78
C PRO A 146 -2.76 -24.11 2.84
N LEU A 147 -3.91 -24.44 3.44
CA LEU A 147 -4.49 -23.65 4.53
C LEU A 147 -3.55 -23.49 5.73
N SER A 148 -2.69 -24.47 5.97
CA SER A 148 -1.66 -24.43 7.03
C SER A 148 -0.65 -23.28 6.82
N LEU A 149 -0.44 -22.84 5.59
CA LEU A 149 0.37 -21.68 5.27
C LEU A 149 -0.48 -20.39 5.29
N ILE A 150 -1.66 -20.42 4.69
CA ILE A 150 -2.51 -19.23 4.52
C ILE A 150 -2.96 -18.70 5.87
N ILE A 151 -3.53 -19.55 6.75
CA ILE A 151 -4.18 -19.13 8.00
C ILE A 151 -3.23 -18.38 8.95
N PRO A 152 -2.03 -18.87 9.27
CA PRO A 152 -1.10 -18.13 10.14
C PRO A 152 -0.73 -16.76 9.54
N ASN A 153 -0.49 -16.72 8.25
CA ASN A 153 -0.12 -15.49 7.54
C ASN A 153 -1.27 -14.47 7.40
N LEU A 154 -2.52 -14.91 7.54
CA LEU A 154 -3.67 -14.00 7.60
C LEU A 154 -3.80 -13.29 8.95
N ILE A 155 -3.29 -13.86 10.05
CA ILE A 155 -3.52 -13.36 11.41
C ILE A 155 -3.14 -11.87 11.55
N PRO A 156 -1.94 -11.41 11.15
CA PRO A 156 -1.59 -10.00 11.26
C PRO A 156 -2.55 -9.08 10.51
N ILE A 157 -2.97 -9.48 9.33
CA ILE A 157 -3.86 -8.68 8.47
C ILE A 157 -5.30 -8.67 9.03
N ILE A 158 -5.76 -9.78 9.60
CA ILE A 158 -7.05 -9.86 10.31
C ILE A 158 -7.03 -8.95 11.54
N ILE A 159 -5.93 -8.91 12.29
CA ILE A 159 -5.79 -8.00 13.44
C ILE A 159 -5.92 -6.54 12.98
N VAL A 160 -5.23 -6.16 11.90
CA VAL A 160 -5.33 -4.81 11.34
C VAL A 160 -6.77 -4.52 10.91
N ALA A 161 -7.41 -5.42 10.18
CA ALA A 161 -8.81 -5.28 9.77
C ALA A 161 -9.76 -5.13 10.97
N ALA A 162 -9.59 -5.96 12.00
CA ALA A 162 -10.40 -5.90 13.22
C ALA A 162 -10.20 -4.57 13.97
N LEU A 163 -8.97 -4.08 14.08
CA LEU A 163 -8.69 -2.77 14.69
C LEU A 163 -9.33 -1.63 13.90
N ILE A 164 -9.34 -1.70 12.57
CA ILE A 164 -10.01 -0.71 11.71
C ILE A 164 -11.52 -0.76 11.92
N ILE A 165 -12.12 -1.96 11.96
CA ILE A 165 -13.57 -2.13 12.22
C ILE A 165 -13.93 -1.52 13.59
N LEU A 166 -13.21 -1.89 14.63
CA LEU A 166 -13.42 -1.36 15.98
C LEU A 166 -13.25 0.16 16.03
N GLY A 167 -12.21 0.67 15.39
CA GLY A 167 -11.95 2.11 15.33
C GLY A 167 -13.06 2.88 14.60
N LEU A 168 -13.54 2.35 13.47
CA LEU A 168 -14.65 2.96 12.72
C LEU A 168 -15.97 2.90 13.50
N TRP A 169 -16.18 1.85 14.30
CA TRP A 169 -17.37 1.71 15.11
C TRP A 169 -17.34 2.60 16.36
N LEU A 170 -16.21 2.65 17.09
CA LEU A 170 -16.09 3.37 18.35
C LEU A 170 -15.77 4.86 18.17
N ALA A 171 -14.95 5.21 17.17
CA ALA A 171 -14.43 6.56 16.97
C ALA A 171 -14.24 6.91 15.48
N PRO A 172 -15.30 6.94 14.64
CA PRO A 172 -15.18 7.11 13.19
C PRO A 172 -14.44 8.40 12.81
N LYS A 173 -14.74 9.51 13.46
CA LYS A 173 -14.04 10.79 13.22
C LYS A 173 -12.56 10.72 13.58
N GLY A 174 -12.21 10.01 14.65
CA GLY A 174 -10.82 9.77 15.05
C GLY A 174 -10.06 8.92 14.04
N MET A 175 -10.69 7.87 13.51
CA MET A 175 -10.12 7.02 12.47
C MET A 175 -9.87 7.79 11.17
N ILE A 176 -10.83 8.58 10.71
CA ILE A 176 -10.69 9.43 9.52
C ILE A 176 -9.54 10.43 9.70
N LYS A 177 -9.46 11.10 10.86
CA LYS A 177 -8.38 12.03 11.17
C LYS A 177 -7.02 11.32 11.26
N GLY A 178 -6.96 10.16 11.89
CA GLY A 178 -5.77 9.31 11.95
C GLY A 178 -5.29 8.90 10.56
N PHE A 179 -6.22 8.50 9.69
CA PHE A 179 -5.93 8.18 8.29
C PHE A 179 -5.34 9.38 7.53
N GLN A 180 -5.90 10.57 7.70
CA GLN A 180 -5.38 11.79 7.07
C GLN A 180 -3.96 12.12 7.54
N ILE A 181 -3.69 12.01 8.85
CA ILE A 181 -2.36 12.22 9.43
C ILE A 181 -1.37 11.17 8.88
N PHE A 182 -1.77 9.90 8.83
CA PHE A 182 -0.97 8.82 8.27
C PHE A 182 -0.64 9.09 6.80
N GLY A 183 -1.63 9.45 5.98
CA GLY A 183 -1.45 9.78 4.58
C GLY A 183 -0.49 10.96 4.36
N GLN A 184 -0.60 12.02 5.16
CA GLN A 184 0.34 13.13 5.15
C GLN A 184 1.76 12.68 5.52
N GLY A 185 1.89 11.80 6.51
CA GLY A 185 3.17 11.19 6.89
C GLY A 185 3.82 10.41 5.74
N VAL A 186 3.04 9.62 5.01
CA VAL A 186 3.52 8.88 3.83
C VAL A 186 4.01 9.84 2.75
N VAL A 187 3.31 10.94 2.50
CA VAL A 187 3.74 11.97 1.52
C VAL A 187 5.05 12.62 1.96
N ILE A 188 5.20 12.96 3.25
CA ILE A 188 6.44 13.53 3.79
C ILE A 188 7.60 12.54 3.60
N VAL A 189 7.39 11.27 3.92
CA VAL A 189 8.40 10.21 3.73
C VAL A 189 8.78 10.08 2.25
N ALA A 190 7.82 10.16 1.33
CA ALA A 190 8.08 10.14 -0.11
C ALA A 190 8.96 11.32 -0.55
N ILE A 191 8.68 12.54 -0.06
CA ILE A 191 9.49 13.73 -0.36
C ILE A 191 10.92 13.58 0.19
N PHE A 192 11.07 13.08 1.43
CA PHE A 192 12.40 12.80 2.00
C PHE A 192 13.18 11.79 1.16
N GLY A 193 12.50 10.74 0.68
CA GLY A 193 13.10 9.74 -0.20
C GLY A 193 13.62 10.32 -1.50
N LEU A 194 12.91 11.28 -2.09
CA LEU A 194 13.38 12.00 -3.28
C LEU A 194 14.66 12.78 -3.00
N VAL A 195 14.73 13.47 -1.85
CA VAL A 195 15.93 14.23 -1.46
C VAL A 195 17.13 13.29 -1.26
N VAL A 196 16.94 12.17 -0.57
CA VAL A 196 18.00 11.18 -0.35
C VAL A 196 18.44 10.54 -1.67
N GLY A 197 17.48 10.16 -2.54
CA GLY A 197 17.79 9.57 -3.84
C GLY A 197 18.47 10.56 -4.83
N ALA A 198 18.31 11.86 -4.63
CA ALA A 198 19.00 12.88 -5.44
C ALA A 198 20.45 13.14 -4.98
N ILE A 199 20.85 12.67 -3.79
CA ILE A 199 22.18 12.86 -3.21
C ILE A 199 23.08 11.63 -3.43
N GLN A 200 22.48 10.46 -3.69
CA GLN A 200 23.19 9.22 -4.05
C GLN A 200 23.49 9.16 -5.55
#